data_f1ec9c08ab264d0e85e2c1e679f79c7c
#
_entry.id   f1ec9c08ab264d0e85e2c1e679f79c7c
#
_cell.length_a   1.000
_cell.length_b   1.000
_cell.length_c   1.000
_cell.angle_alpha   90.00
_cell.angle_beta   90.00
_cell.angle_gamma   90.00
#
_symmetry.space_group_name_H-M   'P 1'
#
loop_
_entity.id
_entity.type
_entity.pdbx_description
1 polymer ?
#
loop_
_entity_poly.entity_id
_entity_poly.type
_entity_poly.pdbx_seq_one_letter_code
_entity_poly.pdbx_strand_id
1 'polypeptide(L)'
;LPPGEVLQTSWNGEIIFIRRLTVNEVKSTNALPTTTLLDKESVVTLSDAGNSSVLVCSAICTHLGCIPVPYLGAYKGWVCLCHGSVYDKFGRVRQGPAQANLPYINNSVYGGVICIEEQIFPNEPSIYLYI
;
A
#
# COMPACT_ATOMS: atom_id res chain seq x y z
N LEU A 1 7.57 6.82 11.41
CA LEU A 1 7.18 5.47 10.95
C LEU A 1 8.43 4.60 10.77
N PRO A 2 8.66 3.64 11.66
CA PRO A 2 9.82 2.74 11.54
C PRO A 2 9.75 1.87 10.27
N PRO A 3 10.91 1.45 9.72
CA PRO A 3 10.93 0.49 8.62
C PRO A 3 10.22 -0.81 9.00
N GLY A 4 9.45 -1.37 8.06
CA GLY A 4 8.68 -2.59 8.26
C GLY A 4 7.29 -2.37 8.84
N GLU A 5 6.92 -1.15 9.19
CA GLU A 5 5.62 -0.86 9.80
C GLU A 5 4.61 -0.27 8.82
N VAL A 6 3.34 -0.46 9.15
CA VAL A 6 2.18 0.07 8.43
C VAL A 6 1.44 1.04 9.34
N LEU A 7 1.16 2.24 8.84
CA LEU A 7 0.29 3.21 9.50
C LEU A 7 -1.04 3.24 8.75
N GLN A 8 -2.14 3.13 9.49
CA GLN A 8 -3.47 3.39 8.99
C GLN A 8 -3.89 4.78 9.44
N THR A 9 -4.28 5.62 8.51
CA THR A 9 -4.72 6.99 8.81
C THR A 9 -5.81 7.42 7.83
N SER A 10 -6.36 8.60 8.04
CA SER A 10 -7.34 9.17 7.12
C SER A 10 -6.71 10.31 6.33
N TRP A 11 -7.11 10.41 5.07
CA TRP A 11 -6.71 11.48 4.17
C TRP A 11 -7.85 11.77 3.21
N ASN A 12 -8.21 13.04 3.09
CA ASN A 12 -9.27 13.50 2.17
C ASN A 12 -10.58 12.69 2.34
N GLY A 13 -10.97 12.42 3.59
CA GLY A 13 -12.17 11.67 3.91
C GLY A 13 -12.08 10.16 3.68
N GLU A 14 -10.94 9.64 3.27
CA GLU A 14 -10.69 8.23 3.03
C GLU A 14 -9.70 7.64 4.02
N ILE A 15 -9.81 6.34 4.28
CA ILE A 15 -8.83 5.61 5.08
C ILE A 15 -7.75 5.07 4.14
N ILE A 16 -6.50 5.31 4.49
CA ILE A 16 -5.33 4.91 3.70
C ILE A 16 -4.32 4.15 4.56
N PHE A 17 -3.48 3.36 3.89
CA PHE A 17 -2.29 2.76 4.47
C PHE A 17 -1.04 3.49 3.98
N ILE A 18 -0.11 3.72 4.90
CA ILE A 18 1.25 4.16 4.60
C ILE A 18 2.17 3.08 5.15
N ARG A 19 2.91 2.41 4.27
CA ARG A 19 3.80 1.32 4.64
C ARG A 19 5.23 1.66 4.29
N ARG A 20 6.13 1.54 5.27
CA ARG A 20 7.55 1.70 5.05
C ARG A 20 8.19 0.32 4.91
N LEU A 21 8.66 0.01 3.71
CA LEU A 21 9.24 -1.28 3.35
C LEU A 21 10.76 -1.25 3.49
N THR A 22 11.32 -2.26 4.14
CA THR A 22 12.77 -2.44 4.17
C THR A 22 13.29 -2.89 2.80
N VAL A 23 14.60 -2.75 2.59
CA VAL A 23 15.23 -3.23 1.35
C VAL A 23 14.96 -4.72 1.13
N ASN A 24 15.04 -5.52 2.19
CA ASN A 24 14.78 -6.96 2.10
C ASN A 24 13.33 -7.26 1.76
N GLU A 25 12.38 -6.51 2.30
CA GLU A 25 10.96 -6.67 1.97
C GLU A 25 10.67 -6.35 0.50
N VAL A 26 11.28 -5.29 -0.02
CA VAL A 26 11.15 -4.93 -1.44
C VAL A 26 11.73 -6.05 -2.32
N LYS A 27 12.92 -6.55 -1.99
CA LYS A 27 13.56 -7.63 -2.75
C LYS A 27 12.73 -8.91 -2.74
N SER A 28 12.25 -9.34 -1.58
CA SER A 28 11.48 -10.57 -1.46
C SER A 28 10.12 -10.46 -2.17
N THR A 29 9.49 -9.29 -2.13
CA THR A 29 8.20 -9.09 -2.78
C THR A 29 8.37 -9.00 -4.30
N ASN A 30 9.43 -8.36 -4.79
CA ASN A 30 9.77 -8.35 -6.22
C ASN A 30 10.10 -9.76 -6.75
N ALA A 31 10.60 -10.65 -5.91
CA ALA A 31 10.92 -12.02 -6.30
C ALA A 31 9.70 -12.92 -6.41
N LEU A 32 8.53 -12.49 -5.96
CA LEU A 32 7.29 -13.26 -6.09
C LEU A 32 6.90 -13.39 -7.57
N PRO A 33 6.33 -14.54 -7.99
CA PRO A 33 5.92 -14.72 -9.38
C PRO A 33 4.90 -13.67 -9.82
N THR A 34 5.12 -13.07 -11.00
CA THR A 34 4.16 -12.16 -11.61
C THR A 34 3.05 -12.90 -12.34
N THR A 35 3.28 -14.17 -12.68
CA THR A 35 2.30 -15.01 -13.37
C THR A 35 1.07 -15.31 -12.52
N THR A 36 1.19 -15.23 -11.20
CA THR A 36 0.10 -15.48 -10.26
C THR A 36 -0.64 -14.23 -9.80
N LEU A 37 -0.28 -13.06 -10.34
CA LEU A 37 -1.00 -11.82 -10.04
C LEU A 37 -2.39 -11.86 -10.66
N LEU A 38 -3.41 -11.54 -9.85
CA LEU A 38 -4.81 -11.48 -10.32
C LEU A 38 -5.08 -10.17 -11.07
N ASP A 39 -4.43 -9.09 -10.66
CA ASP A 39 -4.51 -7.78 -11.31
C ASP A 39 -3.14 -7.41 -11.85
N LYS A 40 -2.93 -7.62 -13.14
CA LYS A 40 -1.64 -7.36 -13.80
C LYS A 40 -1.54 -5.97 -14.41
N GLU A 41 -2.65 -5.24 -14.46
CA GLU A 41 -2.71 -3.95 -15.15
C GLU A 41 -2.48 -2.77 -14.21
N SER A 42 -2.83 -2.92 -12.93
CA SER A 42 -2.62 -1.87 -11.95
C SER A 42 -1.15 -1.72 -11.60
N VAL A 43 -0.64 -0.51 -11.70
CA VAL A 43 0.76 -0.19 -11.40
C VAL A 43 0.89 0.20 -9.94
N VAL A 44 1.87 -0.39 -9.26
CA VAL A 44 2.27 0.00 -7.90
C VAL A 44 3.60 0.73 -7.99
N THR A 45 3.65 1.93 -7.44
CA THR A 45 4.86 2.74 -7.40
C THR A 45 5.29 2.95 -5.96
N LEU A 46 6.58 2.73 -5.68
CA LEU A 46 7.17 2.96 -4.38
C LEU A 46 8.00 4.23 -4.41
N SER A 47 7.90 5.05 -3.36
CA SER A 47 8.75 6.21 -3.20
C SER A 47 10.04 5.81 -2.50
N ASP A 48 11.18 6.31 -2.98
CA ASP A 48 12.49 6.08 -2.38
C ASP A 48 12.63 6.93 -1.12
N ALA A 49 12.98 6.31 -0.02
CA ALA A 49 13.23 6.94 1.27
C ALA A 49 14.66 6.67 1.78
N GLY A 50 15.62 6.51 0.86
CA GLY A 50 17.02 6.19 1.16
C GLY A 50 17.20 4.69 1.40
N ASN A 51 17.24 4.27 2.66
CA ASN A 51 17.42 2.87 3.04
C ASN A 51 16.09 2.09 3.14
N SER A 52 15.01 2.66 2.69
CA SER A 52 13.67 2.05 2.71
C SER A 52 12.84 2.61 1.56
N SER A 53 11.66 2.04 1.35
CA SER A 53 10.70 2.49 0.35
C SER A 53 9.35 2.70 0.98
N VAL A 54 8.56 3.62 0.44
CA VAL A 54 7.23 3.96 0.96
C VAL A 54 6.16 3.59 -0.05
N LEU A 55 5.15 2.87 0.42
CA LEU A 55 3.93 2.57 -0.30
C LEU A 55 2.78 3.33 0.35
N VAL A 56 1.99 4.03 -0.45
CA VAL A 56 0.72 4.62 -0.01
C VAL A 56 -0.40 4.04 -0.86
N CYS A 57 -1.41 3.48 -0.21
CA CYS A 57 -2.54 2.89 -0.91
C CYS A 57 -3.83 3.07 -0.11
N SER A 58 -4.96 2.87 -0.80
CA SER A 58 -6.27 2.86 -0.16
C SER A 58 -6.36 1.71 0.85
N ALA A 59 -6.99 1.95 1.99
CA ALA A 59 -7.22 0.95 3.01
C ALA A 59 -8.56 0.20 2.83
N ILE A 60 -9.14 0.28 1.65
CA ILE A 60 -10.44 -0.34 1.37
C ILE A 60 -10.22 -1.57 0.50
N CYS A 61 -10.62 -2.74 1.02
CA CYS A 61 -10.58 -3.99 0.26
C CYS A 61 -11.40 -3.83 -1.03
N THR A 62 -10.80 -4.20 -2.16
CA THR A 62 -11.38 -4.00 -3.48
C THR A 62 -12.53 -4.97 -3.80
N HIS A 63 -12.87 -5.88 -2.89
CA HIS A 63 -14.06 -6.74 -3.03
C HIS A 63 -15.32 -6.04 -2.52
N LEU A 64 -15.46 -5.84 -1.19
CA LEU A 64 -16.69 -5.31 -0.58
C LEU A 64 -16.45 -4.15 0.39
N GLY A 65 -15.29 -3.52 0.33
CA GLY A 65 -15.06 -2.31 1.11
C GLY A 65 -14.65 -2.48 2.57
N CYS A 66 -14.34 -3.71 3.02
CA CYS A 66 -13.76 -3.92 4.34
C CYS A 66 -12.31 -3.43 4.39
N ILE A 67 -11.83 -3.11 5.58
CA ILE A 67 -10.43 -2.70 5.77
C ILE A 67 -9.60 -3.95 6.01
N PRO A 68 -8.62 -4.29 5.14
CA PRO A 68 -7.77 -5.44 5.37
C PRO A 68 -6.80 -5.22 6.54
N VAL A 69 -6.36 -6.32 7.13
CA VAL A 69 -5.46 -6.32 8.28
C VAL A 69 -4.03 -6.55 7.83
N PRO A 70 -3.08 -5.66 8.18
CA PRO A 70 -1.70 -5.81 7.76
C PRO A 70 -0.98 -6.95 8.51
N TYR A 71 0.12 -7.41 7.94
CA TYR A 71 1.06 -8.40 8.46
C TYR A 71 0.56 -9.84 8.48
N LEU A 72 -0.66 -10.10 8.08
CA LEU A 72 -1.25 -11.44 8.07
C LEU A 72 -1.00 -12.17 6.75
N GLY A 73 -1.20 -13.49 6.79
CA GLY A 73 -1.16 -14.36 5.64
C GLY A 73 0.25 -14.77 5.22
N ALA A 74 0.32 -15.56 4.16
CA ALA A 74 1.59 -16.13 3.67
C ALA A 74 2.56 -15.06 3.16
N TYR A 75 2.03 -13.95 2.66
CA TYR A 75 2.85 -12.86 2.10
C TYR A 75 3.18 -11.77 3.12
N LYS A 76 2.61 -11.83 4.32
CA LYS A 76 2.76 -10.78 5.35
C LYS A 76 2.40 -9.39 4.84
N GLY A 77 1.54 -9.33 3.83
CA GLY A 77 0.99 -8.09 3.28
C GLY A 77 -0.26 -7.67 4.04
N TRP A 78 -1.44 -8.02 3.51
CA TRP A 78 -2.73 -7.81 4.14
C TRP A 78 -3.66 -8.99 3.90
N VAL A 79 -4.57 -9.22 4.83
CA VAL A 79 -5.68 -10.16 4.67
C VAL A 79 -6.98 -9.44 5.01
N CYS A 80 -7.95 -9.50 4.11
CA CYS A 80 -9.29 -9.00 4.36
C CYS A 80 -10.09 -10.12 5.06
N LEU A 81 -10.41 -9.92 6.33
CA LEU A 81 -11.09 -10.95 7.14
C LEU A 81 -12.57 -11.11 6.80
N CYS A 82 -13.15 -10.21 6.00
CA CYS A 82 -14.56 -10.31 5.61
C CYS A 82 -14.81 -11.53 4.70
N HIS A 83 -13.94 -11.73 3.69
CA HIS A 83 -14.12 -12.81 2.71
C HIS A 83 -12.81 -13.51 2.33
N GLY A 84 -11.70 -13.20 2.99
CA GLY A 84 -10.44 -13.91 2.85
C GLY A 84 -9.54 -13.46 1.70
N SER A 85 -9.77 -12.30 1.09
CA SER A 85 -8.85 -11.75 0.09
C SER A 85 -7.45 -11.53 0.67
N VAL A 86 -6.41 -11.88 -0.10
CA VAL A 86 -5.02 -11.81 0.34
C VAL A 86 -4.22 -10.89 -0.59
N TYR A 87 -3.47 -9.98 0.02
CA TYR A 87 -2.60 -9.04 -0.69
C TYR A 87 -1.15 -9.22 -0.23
N ASP A 88 -0.21 -9.00 -1.15
CA ASP A 88 1.22 -8.99 -0.80
C ASP A 88 1.63 -7.63 -0.16
N LYS A 89 2.92 -7.48 0.12
CA LYS A 89 3.43 -6.25 0.77
C LYS A 89 3.37 -5.01 -0.11
N PHE A 90 3.12 -5.16 -1.41
CA PHE A 90 2.89 -4.03 -2.31
C PHE A 90 1.40 -3.73 -2.50
N GLY A 91 0.52 -4.43 -1.77
CA GLY A 91 -0.92 -4.26 -1.93
C GLY A 91 -1.47 -4.93 -3.18
N ARG A 92 -0.71 -5.80 -3.83
CA ARG A 92 -1.17 -6.55 -5.00
C ARG A 92 -1.97 -7.76 -4.56
N VAL A 93 -3.16 -7.96 -5.16
CA VAL A 93 -4.02 -9.08 -4.80
C VAL A 93 -3.43 -10.40 -5.28
N ARG A 94 -3.29 -11.35 -4.35
CA ARG A 94 -2.73 -12.68 -4.59
C ARG A 94 -3.77 -13.77 -4.53
N GLN A 95 -4.87 -13.53 -3.80
CA GLN A 95 -5.97 -14.48 -3.66
C GLN A 95 -7.27 -13.69 -3.52
N GLY A 96 -8.28 -14.07 -4.33
CA GLY A 96 -9.60 -13.47 -4.28
C GLY A 96 -10.38 -13.86 -3.03
N PRO A 97 -11.61 -13.34 -2.92
CA PRO A 97 -12.47 -12.88 -4.03
C PRO A 97 -12.15 -11.51 -4.62
N ALA A 98 -11.34 -10.65 -3.99
CA ALA A 98 -10.93 -9.40 -4.63
C ALA A 98 -10.16 -9.68 -5.93
N GLN A 99 -10.39 -8.87 -6.96
CA GLN A 99 -9.76 -9.01 -8.26
C GLN A 99 -8.86 -7.84 -8.63
N ALA A 100 -8.84 -6.80 -7.81
CA ALA A 100 -8.02 -5.61 -8.04
C ALA A 100 -7.07 -5.37 -6.86
N ASN A 101 -5.89 -4.83 -7.17
CA ASN A 101 -4.94 -4.40 -6.18
C ASN A 101 -5.53 -3.27 -5.31
N LEU A 102 -5.01 -3.10 -4.10
CA LEU A 102 -5.33 -1.92 -3.30
C LEU A 102 -4.91 -0.69 -4.11
N PRO A 103 -5.84 0.27 -4.36
CA PRO A 103 -5.52 1.41 -5.20
C PRO A 103 -4.34 2.22 -4.68
N TYR A 104 -3.37 2.46 -5.54
CA TYR A 104 -2.21 3.28 -5.24
C TYR A 104 -2.58 4.75 -5.10
N ILE A 105 -1.94 5.43 -4.15
CA ILE A 105 -2.11 6.86 -3.94
C ILE A 105 -0.78 7.56 -4.20
N ASN A 106 -0.81 8.59 -5.06
CA ASN A 106 0.36 9.32 -5.45
C ASN A 106 1.02 10.00 -4.25
N ASN A 107 2.32 9.85 -4.14
CA ASN A 107 3.09 10.40 -3.04
C ASN A 107 4.53 10.66 -3.45
N SER A 108 5.24 11.38 -2.61
CA SER A 108 6.66 11.62 -2.76
C SER A 108 7.32 11.67 -1.38
N VAL A 109 8.64 11.47 -1.34
CA VAL A 109 9.41 11.53 -0.10
C VAL A 109 10.60 12.45 -0.32
N TYR A 110 10.70 13.49 0.51
CA TYR A 110 11.79 14.46 0.48
C TYR A 110 12.26 14.77 1.89
N GLY A 111 13.56 14.63 2.15
CA GLY A 111 14.15 14.98 3.44
C GLY A 111 13.52 14.28 4.63
N GLY A 112 13.13 13.02 4.48
CA GLY A 112 12.47 12.26 5.54
C GLY A 112 11.01 12.61 5.74
N VAL A 113 10.37 13.29 4.79
CA VAL A 113 8.95 13.66 4.85
C VAL A 113 8.19 13.00 3.71
N ILE A 114 7.13 12.26 4.06
CA ILE A 114 6.18 11.71 3.08
C ILE A 114 5.13 12.78 2.80
N CYS A 115 4.96 13.12 1.52
CA CYS A 115 3.97 14.07 1.06
C CYS A 115 2.95 13.33 0.19
N ILE A 116 1.67 13.43 0.55
CA ILE A 116 0.55 12.89 -0.22
C ILE A 116 -0.25 14.06 -0.73
N GLU A 117 -0.41 14.17 -2.04
CA GLU A 117 -1.06 15.30 -2.68
C GLU A 117 -2.25 14.84 -3.51
N GLU A 118 -3.33 15.62 -3.43
CA GLU A 118 -4.45 15.49 -4.35
C GLU A 118 -4.09 16.21 -5.65
N GLN A 119 -4.10 15.48 -6.75
CA GLN A 119 -3.73 16.06 -8.05
C GLN A 119 -4.88 16.73 -8.79
N ILE A 120 -6.11 16.35 -8.49
CA ILE A 120 -7.29 16.81 -9.23
C ILE A 120 -7.77 18.15 -8.69
N PHE A 121 -7.64 18.36 -7.38
CA PHE A 121 -8.09 19.55 -6.69
C PHE A 121 -6.91 20.20 -5.96
N PRO A 122 -6.27 21.23 -6.55
CA PRO A 122 -5.07 21.84 -5.98
C PRO A 122 -5.29 22.51 -4.62
N ASN A 123 -6.54 22.69 -4.19
CA ASN A 123 -6.88 23.23 -2.88
C ASN A 123 -7.12 22.16 -1.81
N GLU A 124 -7.03 20.88 -2.17
CA GLU A 124 -7.14 19.81 -1.19
C GLU A 124 -5.90 19.77 -0.30
N PRO A 125 -6.08 19.49 1.00
CA PRO A 125 -4.94 19.47 1.92
C PRO A 125 -4.01 18.31 1.64
N SER A 126 -2.71 18.59 1.57
CA SER A 126 -1.68 17.58 1.53
C SER A 126 -1.42 17.03 2.93
N ILE A 127 -0.99 15.78 3.00
CA ILE A 127 -0.51 15.18 4.24
C ILE A 127 1.02 15.14 4.20
N TYR A 128 1.64 15.55 5.31
CA TYR A 128 3.07 15.48 5.52
C TYR A 128 3.35 14.60 6.74
N LEU A 129 4.10 13.53 6.56
CA LEU A 129 4.43 12.59 7.61
C LEU A 129 5.93 12.38 7.68
N TYR A 130 6.51 12.55 8.87
CA TYR A 130 7.92 12.27 9.10
C TYR A 130 8.16 10.76 9.27
N ILE A 131 9.23 10.29 8.66
CA ILE A 131 9.66 8.90 8.74
C ILE A 131 10.99 8.74 9.47
#